data_cb1e8e6dfafa47331fe387ae182caea8
#
_entry.id   cb1e8e6dfafa47331fe387ae182caea8
#
_cell.length_a   1.000
_cell.length_b   1.000
_cell.length_c   1.000
_cell.angle_alpha   90.00
_cell.angle_beta   90.00
_cell.angle_gamma   90.00
#
_symmetry.space_group_name_H-M   'P 1'
#
loop_
_entity.id
_entity.type
_entity.pdbx_description
1 polymer ?
#
loop_
_entity_poly.entity_id
_entity_poly.type
_entity_poly.pdbx_seq_one_letter_code
_entity_poly.pdbx_strand_id
1 'polypeptide(L)'
;MNMASVNSPRGLILAKKIGSGSNSTGIRTIDVNVSPKVASALIPNDIFTGDIIHIESAGTIKPVGAGVNVRAVGVFQGCSFVDSNGDQQFKRSYTGGVTATDVKIHVASDPNQTYFVQADATVTASAGIGTVPVNCNIATGTGSHKTGQSAMV
;
A
#
# COMPACT_ATOMS: atom_id res chain seq x y z
N MET A 1 12.16 -21.88 25.84
CA MET A 1 12.08 -20.39 25.71
C MET A 1 11.03 -20.07 24.65
N ASN A 2 9.82 -19.69 25.05
CA ASN A 2 8.81 -19.21 24.09
C ASN A 2 9.21 -17.78 23.68
N MET A 3 9.71 -17.64 22.46
CA MET A 3 9.79 -16.30 21.89
C MET A 3 8.37 -15.82 21.62
N ALA A 4 7.95 -14.80 22.34
CA ALA A 4 6.69 -14.12 22.05
C ALA A 4 6.74 -13.62 20.62
N SER A 5 5.82 -14.08 19.77
CA SER A 5 5.65 -13.54 18.44
C SER A 5 5.25 -12.08 18.57
N VAL A 6 6.15 -11.18 18.18
CA VAL A 6 5.84 -9.75 18.17
C VAL A 6 4.84 -9.50 17.05
N ASN A 7 3.63 -9.11 17.40
CA ASN A 7 2.65 -8.64 16.44
C ASN A 7 3.15 -7.31 15.84
N SER A 8 3.68 -7.37 14.64
CA SER A 8 4.25 -6.20 13.93
C SER A 8 3.76 -6.19 12.48
N PRO A 9 2.49 -5.80 12.26
CA PRO A 9 1.94 -5.72 10.92
C PRO A 9 2.73 -4.70 10.08
N ARG A 10 2.97 -5.06 8.83
CA ARG A 10 3.76 -4.27 7.87
C ARG A 10 3.04 -4.03 6.56
N GLY A 11 1.74 -4.39 6.50
CA GLY A 11 0.98 -4.40 5.27
C GLY A 11 1.45 -5.47 4.28
N LEU A 12 1.18 -5.26 3.02
CA LEU A 12 1.52 -6.18 1.93
C LEU A 12 2.96 -5.98 1.50
N ILE A 13 3.79 -6.99 1.73
CA ILE A 13 5.21 -7.00 1.35
C ILE A 13 5.35 -7.76 0.03
N LEU A 14 6.01 -7.15 -0.96
CA LEU A 14 6.29 -7.80 -2.24
C LEU A 14 7.05 -9.11 -2.05
N ALA A 15 6.52 -10.22 -2.57
CA ALA A 15 7.15 -11.54 -2.53
C ALA A 15 7.82 -11.86 -3.86
N LYS A 16 7.03 -12.26 -4.85
CA LYS A 16 7.54 -12.57 -6.19
C LYS A 16 6.44 -12.37 -7.24
N LYS A 17 6.84 -12.32 -8.50
CA LYS A 17 5.95 -12.34 -9.64
C LYS A 17 5.75 -13.77 -10.14
N ILE A 18 4.51 -14.17 -10.40
CA ILE A 18 4.17 -15.50 -10.94
C ILE A 18 4.20 -15.44 -12.47
N GLY A 19 4.79 -16.47 -13.09
CA GLY A 19 4.70 -16.70 -14.54
C GLY A 19 5.64 -15.88 -15.41
N SER A 20 6.61 -15.17 -14.83
CA SER A 20 7.63 -14.44 -15.60
C SER A 20 9.02 -14.77 -15.09
N GLY A 21 9.94 -15.12 -15.99
CA GLY A 21 11.38 -15.20 -15.69
C GLY A 21 12.05 -13.85 -15.48
N SER A 22 11.29 -12.76 -15.52
CA SER A 22 11.79 -11.42 -15.29
C SER A 22 11.71 -11.05 -13.82
N ASN A 23 12.80 -10.53 -13.26
CA ASN A 23 12.86 -9.96 -11.91
C ASN A 23 12.19 -8.58 -11.81
N SER A 24 11.30 -8.25 -12.73
CA SER A 24 10.53 -7.01 -12.70
C SER A 24 9.62 -7.00 -11.47
N THR A 25 9.74 -5.99 -10.65
CA THR A 25 8.91 -5.81 -9.45
C THR A 25 7.47 -5.37 -9.77
N GLY A 26 7.16 -5.11 -11.03
CA GLY A 26 5.83 -4.63 -11.44
C GLY A 26 5.45 -3.27 -10.85
N ILE A 27 6.42 -2.50 -10.37
CA ILE A 27 6.19 -1.18 -9.80
C ILE A 27 5.96 -0.18 -10.92
N ARG A 28 4.86 0.56 -10.83
CA ARG A 28 4.53 1.69 -11.70
C ARG A 28 4.63 2.98 -10.91
N THR A 29 5.02 4.04 -11.60
CA THR A 29 4.92 5.40 -11.08
C THR A 29 3.61 6.00 -11.54
N ILE A 30 2.82 6.52 -10.60
CA ILE A 30 1.62 7.31 -10.87
C ILE A 30 1.97 8.77 -10.57
N ASP A 31 1.89 9.59 -11.60
CA ASP A 31 2.06 11.02 -11.47
C ASP A 31 0.73 11.64 -11.00
N VAL A 32 0.77 12.29 -9.85
CA VAL A 32 -0.42 12.87 -9.21
C VAL A 32 -0.57 14.36 -9.56
N ASN A 33 0.40 14.90 -10.26
CA ASN A 33 0.48 16.32 -10.58
C ASN A 33 -0.39 16.70 -11.77
N VAL A 34 -1.69 16.56 -11.64
CA VAL A 34 -2.64 16.99 -12.67
C VAL A 34 -3.11 18.41 -12.35
N SER A 35 -2.53 19.40 -13.03
CA SER A 35 -3.04 20.78 -13.00
C SER A 35 -4.51 20.82 -13.44
N PRO A 36 -5.41 21.52 -12.71
CA PRO A 36 -5.16 22.51 -11.66
C PRO A 36 -5.29 21.97 -10.21
N LYS A 37 -5.37 20.67 -10.00
CA LYS A 37 -5.58 20.10 -8.67
C LYS A 37 -4.27 20.03 -7.89
N VAL A 38 -4.25 20.54 -6.69
CA VAL A 38 -3.14 20.39 -5.74
C VAL A 38 -3.13 18.99 -5.14
N ALA A 39 -1.96 18.45 -4.88
CA ALA A 39 -1.77 17.09 -4.37
C ALA A 39 -2.54 16.84 -3.04
N SER A 40 -2.68 17.87 -2.20
CA SER A 40 -3.48 17.80 -0.97
C SER A 40 -4.96 17.41 -1.19
N ALA A 41 -5.54 17.81 -2.31
CA ALA A 41 -6.91 17.44 -2.67
C ALA A 41 -7.00 16.04 -3.30
N LEU A 42 -5.92 15.60 -3.96
CA LEU A 42 -5.87 14.30 -4.62
C LEU A 42 -5.46 13.16 -3.69
N ILE A 43 -4.71 13.45 -2.62
CA ILE A 43 -4.31 12.48 -1.60
C ILE A 43 -4.69 13.02 -0.23
N PRO A 44 -5.96 12.94 0.17
CA PRO A 44 -6.43 13.52 1.43
C PRO A 44 -6.07 12.69 2.66
N ASN A 45 -5.73 11.42 2.49
CA ASN A 45 -5.44 10.47 3.56
C ASN A 45 -3.97 10.11 3.62
N ASP A 46 -3.51 9.74 4.80
CA ASP A 46 -2.19 9.14 4.97
C ASP A 46 -2.13 7.80 4.23
N ILE A 47 -1.00 7.57 3.55
CA ILE A 47 -0.73 6.32 2.84
C ILE A 47 0.64 5.81 3.27
N PHE A 48 0.73 4.53 3.60
CA PHE A 48 1.94 3.88 4.08
C PHE A 48 2.39 2.77 3.15
N THR A 49 3.69 2.48 3.12
CA THR A 49 4.22 1.34 2.36
C THR A 49 3.55 0.05 2.80
N GLY A 50 2.97 -0.67 1.84
CA GLY A 50 2.20 -1.88 2.07
C GLY A 50 0.69 -1.68 2.08
N ASP A 51 0.19 -0.43 1.99
CA ASP A 51 -1.24 -0.16 1.83
C ASP A 51 -1.70 -0.51 0.42
N ILE A 52 -2.87 -1.14 0.34
CA ILE A 52 -3.59 -1.25 -0.93
C ILE A 52 -4.26 0.08 -1.20
N ILE A 53 -4.07 0.60 -2.40
CA ILE A 53 -4.65 1.87 -2.83
C ILE A 53 -5.68 1.69 -3.94
N HIS A 54 -6.64 2.60 -3.99
CA HIS A 54 -7.61 2.75 -5.06
C HIS A 54 -7.70 4.20 -5.53
N ILE A 55 -8.22 4.39 -6.72
CA ILE A 55 -8.48 5.72 -7.30
C ILE A 55 -9.98 5.87 -7.46
N GLU A 56 -10.53 6.92 -6.88
CA GLU A 56 -11.94 7.29 -7.03
C GLU A 56 -12.19 7.98 -8.38
N SER A 57 -13.46 8.08 -8.77
CA SER A 57 -13.89 8.72 -10.03
C SER A 57 -13.41 10.18 -10.16
N ALA A 58 -13.21 10.86 -9.04
CA ALA A 58 -12.66 12.21 -9.00
C ALA A 58 -11.12 12.28 -9.17
N GLY A 59 -10.45 11.12 -9.32
CA GLY A 59 -8.99 11.03 -9.36
C GLY A 59 -8.32 11.05 -7.98
N THR A 60 -9.10 10.98 -6.91
CA THR A 60 -8.60 10.95 -5.53
C THR A 60 -8.00 9.58 -5.21
N ILE A 61 -6.80 9.57 -4.66
CA ILE A 61 -6.08 8.35 -4.27
C ILE A 61 -6.24 8.15 -2.76
N LYS A 62 -6.71 6.97 -2.38
CA LYS A 62 -6.94 6.61 -0.98
C LYS A 62 -6.46 5.18 -0.69
N PRO A 63 -6.07 4.89 0.56
CA PRO A 63 -5.93 3.50 1.00
C PRO A 63 -7.31 2.82 1.01
N VAL A 64 -7.34 1.54 0.69
CA VAL A 64 -8.57 0.74 0.75
C VAL A 64 -8.97 0.57 2.20
N GLY A 65 -10.20 0.96 2.55
CA GLY A 65 -10.77 0.75 3.87
C GLY A 65 -11.34 -0.65 4.07
N ALA A 66 -11.52 -1.06 5.32
CA ALA A 66 -12.16 -2.33 5.66
C ALA A 66 -13.61 -2.37 5.15
N GLY A 67 -14.00 -3.49 4.51
CA GLY A 67 -15.37 -3.71 4.04
C GLY A 67 -15.79 -2.86 2.83
N VAL A 68 -14.86 -2.14 2.21
CA VAL A 68 -15.14 -1.32 1.02
C VAL A 68 -14.94 -2.14 -0.23
N ASN A 69 -15.99 -2.25 -1.05
CA ASN A 69 -15.92 -2.94 -2.33
C ASN A 69 -15.46 -1.96 -3.42
N VAL A 70 -14.15 -1.79 -3.54
CA VAL A 70 -13.52 -0.89 -4.53
C VAL A 70 -12.51 -1.64 -5.39
N ARG A 71 -12.27 -1.13 -6.58
CA ARG A 71 -11.25 -1.66 -7.48
C ARG A 71 -9.87 -1.17 -7.04
N ALA A 72 -9.07 -2.06 -6.48
CA ALA A 72 -7.69 -1.77 -6.13
C ALA A 72 -6.84 -1.49 -7.37
N VAL A 73 -5.95 -0.52 -7.28
CA VAL A 73 -4.94 -0.21 -8.32
C VAL A 73 -3.65 -0.98 -8.08
N GLY A 74 -3.30 -1.17 -6.81
CA GLY A 74 -2.10 -1.89 -6.41
C GLY A 74 -1.68 -1.56 -4.98
N VAL A 75 -0.45 -1.95 -4.64
CA VAL A 75 0.12 -1.75 -3.32
C VAL A 75 1.15 -0.62 -3.35
N PHE A 76 0.98 0.36 -2.47
CA PHE A 76 1.87 1.51 -2.36
C PHE A 76 3.25 1.09 -1.84
N GLN A 77 4.30 1.54 -2.53
CA GLN A 77 5.70 1.21 -2.22
C GLN A 77 6.51 2.42 -1.75
N GLY A 78 6.00 3.62 -1.94
CA GLY A 78 6.67 4.85 -1.57
C GLY A 78 6.26 6.00 -2.48
N CYS A 79 6.79 7.17 -2.22
CA CYS A 79 6.53 8.37 -3.01
C CYS A 79 7.75 9.28 -3.10
N SER A 80 7.72 10.15 -4.11
CA SER A 80 8.62 11.31 -4.20
C SER A 80 7.79 12.55 -4.47
N PHE A 81 8.18 13.67 -3.92
CA PHE A 81 7.51 14.95 -4.09
C PHE A 81 8.43 16.11 -3.75
N VAL A 82 8.07 17.31 -4.18
CA VAL A 82 8.71 18.55 -3.76
C VAL A 82 7.86 19.16 -2.65
N ASP A 83 8.48 19.43 -1.51
CA ASP A 83 7.79 20.05 -0.37
C ASP A 83 7.59 21.57 -0.55
N SER A 84 6.96 22.21 0.44
CA SER A 84 6.69 23.65 0.42
C SER A 84 7.95 24.52 0.43
N ASN A 85 9.09 23.97 0.81
CA ASN A 85 10.38 24.69 0.83
C ASN A 85 11.13 24.55 -0.50
N GLY A 86 10.62 23.72 -1.43
CA GLY A 86 11.27 23.41 -2.70
C GLY A 86 12.23 22.22 -2.64
N ASP A 87 12.28 21.50 -1.52
CA ASP A 87 13.17 20.37 -1.35
C ASP A 87 12.54 19.07 -1.89
N GLN A 88 13.34 18.32 -2.66
CA GLN A 88 12.93 17.00 -3.15
C GLN A 88 12.92 15.98 -2.01
N GLN A 89 11.77 15.39 -1.75
CA GLN A 89 11.55 14.38 -0.72
C GLN A 89 11.32 12.99 -1.33
N PHE A 90 11.89 11.96 -0.69
CA PHE A 90 11.64 10.54 -0.98
C PHE A 90 11.20 9.88 0.31
N LYS A 91 9.95 9.39 0.37
CA LYS A 91 9.39 8.84 1.61
C LYS A 91 8.69 7.51 1.38
N ARG A 92 8.65 6.71 2.44
CA ARG A 92 7.92 5.44 2.50
C ARG A 92 6.45 5.62 2.88
N SER A 93 6.07 6.82 3.27
CA SER A 93 4.68 7.20 3.56
C SER A 93 4.41 8.58 3.00
N TYR A 94 3.17 8.83 2.63
CA TYR A 94 2.69 10.15 2.27
C TYR A 94 1.70 10.63 3.33
N THR A 95 1.90 11.83 3.85
CA THR A 95 0.98 12.46 4.79
C THR A 95 -0.16 13.12 4.00
N GLY A 96 -1.38 12.72 4.29
CA GLY A 96 -2.57 13.25 3.63
C GLY A 96 -2.74 14.75 3.81
N GLY A 97 -3.26 15.41 2.80
CA GLY A 97 -3.54 16.84 2.84
C GLY A 97 -2.34 17.79 2.83
N VAL A 98 -1.11 17.27 2.69
CA VAL A 98 0.09 18.12 2.62
C VAL A 98 0.16 18.84 1.29
N THR A 99 0.52 20.14 1.34
CA THR A 99 0.82 20.90 0.13
C THR A 99 2.17 20.48 -0.43
N ALA A 100 2.14 19.79 -1.54
CA ALA A 100 3.32 19.32 -2.24
C ALA A 100 3.13 19.45 -3.75
N THR A 101 4.23 19.55 -4.48
CA THR A 101 4.23 19.60 -5.94
C THR A 101 5.03 18.44 -6.51
N ASP A 102 4.85 18.13 -7.79
CA ASP A 102 5.53 17.02 -8.49
C ASP A 102 5.43 15.69 -7.73
N VAL A 103 4.23 15.39 -7.21
CA VAL A 103 4.00 14.16 -6.43
C VAL A 103 3.93 12.95 -7.34
N LYS A 104 4.82 12.01 -7.10
CA LYS A 104 4.87 10.71 -7.78
C LYS A 104 4.74 9.61 -6.74
N ILE A 105 3.77 8.74 -6.91
CA ILE A 105 3.60 7.55 -6.07
C ILE A 105 4.03 6.29 -6.83
N HIS A 106 4.74 5.43 -6.14
CA HIS A 106 5.23 4.16 -6.66
C HIS A 106 4.31 3.04 -6.21
N VAL A 107 3.73 2.32 -7.16
CA VAL A 107 2.68 1.33 -6.90
C VAL A 107 3.03 0.01 -7.58
N ALA A 108 3.01 -1.07 -6.82
CA ALA A 108 3.06 -2.41 -7.37
C ALA A 108 1.66 -2.78 -7.88
N SER A 109 1.48 -2.74 -9.20
CA SER A 109 0.17 -2.92 -9.85
C SER A 109 0.12 -4.10 -10.83
N ASP A 110 1.12 -4.96 -10.84
CA ASP A 110 1.12 -6.16 -11.68
C ASP A 110 0.13 -7.19 -11.11
N PRO A 111 -0.83 -7.68 -11.90
CA PRO A 111 -1.82 -8.66 -11.44
C PRO A 111 -1.21 -10.02 -11.06
N ASN A 112 -0.01 -10.32 -11.55
CA ASN A 112 0.71 -11.55 -11.23
C ASN A 112 1.69 -11.38 -10.03
N GLN A 113 1.65 -10.24 -9.35
CA GLN A 113 2.46 -9.99 -8.18
C GLN A 113 1.88 -10.69 -6.95
N THR A 114 2.71 -11.43 -6.23
CA THR A 114 2.36 -12.03 -4.95
C THR A 114 2.91 -11.21 -3.80
N TYR A 115 2.23 -11.29 -2.67
CA TYR A 115 2.59 -10.53 -1.46
C TYR A 115 2.63 -11.45 -0.25
N PHE A 116 3.51 -11.14 0.70
CA PHE A 116 3.42 -11.64 2.05
C PHE A 116 2.57 -10.66 2.86
N VAL A 117 1.67 -11.21 3.67
CA VAL A 117 0.87 -10.44 4.63
C VAL A 117 0.87 -11.18 5.96
N GLN A 118 0.88 -10.44 7.06
CA GLN A 118 0.75 -11.03 8.38
C GLN A 118 -0.72 -11.35 8.63
N ALA A 119 -1.02 -12.56 9.12
CA ALA A 119 -2.36 -12.90 9.58
C ALA A 119 -2.62 -12.25 10.96
N ASP A 120 -3.83 -11.75 11.18
CA ASP A 120 -4.29 -11.16 12.44
C ASP A 120 -4.62 -12.20 13.50
N ALA A 121 -4.79 -13.46 13.10
CA ALA A 121 -5.09 -14.59 13.96
C ALA A 121 -4.31 -15.84 13.57
N THR A 122 -4.33 -16.84 14.44
CA THR A 122 -3.72 -18.14 14.14
C THR A 122 -4.43 -18.80 12.97
N VAL A 123 -3.67 -19.05 11.91
CA VAL A 123 -4.13 -19.80 10.76
C VAL A 123 -4.09 -21.28 11.09
N THR A 124 -5.26 -21.91 11.26
CA THR A 124 -5.38 -23.34 11.58
C THR A 124 -5.72 -24.16 10.33
N ALA A 125 -5.26 -25.40 10.28
CA ALA A 125 -5.58 -26.33 9.18
C ALA A 125 -7.10 -26.52 9.00
N SER A 126 -7.88 -26.38 10.07
CA SER A 126 -9.35 -26.44 10.04
C SER A 126 -9.98 -25.26 9.30
N ALA A 127 -9.28 -24.16 9.15
CA ALA A 127 -9.74 -23.00 8.37
C ALA A 127 -9.57 -23.16 6.86
N GLY A 128 -9.28 -24.37 6.38
CA GLY A 128 -9.16 -24.67 4.94
C GLY A 128 -7.85 -24.27 4.28
N ILE A 129 -6.84 -23.86 5.04
CA ILE A 129 -5.56 -23.34 4.50
C ILE A 129 -4.56 -24.45 4.16
N GLY A 130 -4.91 -25.70 4.38
CA GLY A 130 -3.99 -26.82 4.11
C GLY A 130 -3.92 -27.29 2.66
N THR A 131 -4.98 -27.10 1.87
CA THR A 131 -5.08 -27.77 0.56
C THR A 131 -5.81 -26.97 -0.52
N VAL A 132 -6.54 -25.92 -0.21
CA VAL A 132 -7.31 -25.14 -1.17
C VAL A 132 -7.05 -23.65 -0.96
N PRO A 133 -6.75 -22.90 -2.02
CA PRO A 133 -6.68 -21.45 -1.93
C PRO A 133 -8.02 -20.88 -1.44
N VAL A 134 -7.99 -20.12 -0.33
CA VAL A 134 -9.17 -19.45 0.20
C VAL A 134 -9.02 -17.95 0.02
N ASN A 135 -10.14 -17.27 -0.23
CA ASN A 135 -10.16 -15.82 -0.23
C ASN A 135 -10.09 -15.32 1.22
N CYS A 136 -9.19 -14.38 1.46
CA CYS A 136 -9.04 -13.72 2.74
C CYS A 136 -9.51 -12.27 2.64
N ASN A 137 -10.13 -11.77 3.71
CA ASN A 137 -10.38 -10.35 3.85
C ASN A 137 -9.12 -9.67 4.39
N ILE A 138 -8.86 -8.47 3.94
CA ILE A 138 -7.79 -7.64 4.46
C ILE A 138 -8.37 -6.75 5.56
N ALA A 139 -7.82 -6.86 6.75
CA ALA A 139 -8.13 -5.94 7.82
C ALA A 139 -7.21 -4.72 7.71
N THR A 140 -7.77 -3.55 7.92
CA THR A 140 -7.04 -2.28 7.87
C THR A 140 -6.69 -1.82 9.27
N GLY A 141 -5.49 -1.29 9.43
CA GLY A 141 -5.02 -0.66 10.66
C GLY A 141 -4.38 0.69 10.37
N THR A 142 -4.12 1.46 11.41
CA THR A 142 -3.43 2.75 11.28
C THR A 142 -1.93 2.50 11.14
N GLY A 143 -1.37 2.86 10.00
CA GLY A 143 0.07 2.80 9.77
C GLY A 143 0.87 3.78 10.64
N SER A 144 2.18 3.74 10.55
CA SER A 144 3.07 4.56 11.37
C SER A 144 3.97 5.45 10.52
N HIS A 145 3.87 6.76 10.70
CA HIS A 145 4.79 7.72 10.07
C HIS A 145 6.25 7.53 10.50
N LYS A 146 6.48 7.03 11.70
CA LYS A 146 7.83 6.76 12.22
C LYS A 146 8.55 5.66 11.42
N THR A 147 7.83 4.62 11.03
CA THR A 147 8.38 3.51 10.25
C THR A 147 8.08 3.62 8.76
N GLY A 148 7.08 4.40 8.38
CA GLY A 148 6.53 4.49 7.02
C GLY A 148 5.79 3.23 6.57
N GLN A 149 5.43 2.35 7.51
CA GLN A 149 4.82 1.05 7.22
C GLN A 149 3.32 1.04 7.53
N SER A 150 2.59 0.32 6.69
CA SER A 150 1.19 -0.01 6.87
C SER A 150 0.95 -0.91 8.08
N ALA A 151 -0.28 -0.92 8.58
CA ALA A 151 -0.76 -1.89 9.56
C ALA A 151 -1.86 -2.81 8.98
N MET A 152 -1.96 -2.95 7.67
CA MET A 152 -2.84 -3.94 7.03
C MET A 152 -2.37 -5.37 7.34
N VAL A 153 -3.31 -6.25 7.63
CA VAL A 153 -3.12 -7.66 7.93
C VAL A 153 -4.13 -8.54 7.19
#